data_1825be3bbda8e25514d7eba1a3106340
#
_entry.id   1825be3bbda8e25514d7eba1a3106340
#
_cell.length_a   1.000
_cell.length_b   1.000
_cell.length_c   1.000
_cell.angle_alpha   90.00
_cell.angle_beta   90.00
_cell.angle_gamma   90.00
#
_symmetry.space_group_name_H-M   'P 1'
#
loop_
_entity.id
_entity.type
_entity.pdbx_description
1 polymer ?
#
loop_
_entity_poly.entity_id
_entity_poly.type
_entity_poly.pdbx_seq_one_letter_code
_entity_poly.pdbx_strand_id
1 'polypeptide(L)'
;MVEKRTGMRPALLVIDMVRDNFDASRGLPITPLAREIIGPINQLSRAFRAHGWPVVFATDAFHRDDFIFTGRMRPHSLAGSPGAEVVDDLERGDEDLWLPKPRFSAFFRTDLDRRLRGRGVTLCAVAGIATNFCVLTTALDAICFDFQAVLVEDASAAVSREIHEQTLVLYHRSALFPLLRVLNAQALLAELEG
;
A
#
# COMPACT_ATOMS: atom_id res chain seq x y z
N MET A 1 -30.07 0.85 -10.25
CA MET A 1 -29.59 2.25 -10.33
C MET A 1 -28.40 2.35 -9.38
N VAL A 2 -27.20 2.49 -9.91
CA VAL A 2 -26.00 2.74 -9.10
C VAL A 2 -26.09 4.23 -8.73
N GLU A 3 -26.33 4.53 -7.44
CA GLU A 3 -26.21 5.90 -6.96
C GLU A 3 -24.80 6.40 -7.28
N LYS A 4 -24.72 7.51 -8.01
CA LYS A 4 -23.46 8.24 -8.17
C LYS A 4 -22.91 8.53 -6.77
N ARG A 5 -21.80 7.92 -6.41
CA ARG A 5 -21.07 8.21 -5.16
C ARG A 5 -20.36 9.56 -5.30
N THR A 6 -21.15 10.62 -5.44
CA THR A 6 -20.65 12.00 -5.41
C THR A 6 -20.02 12.25 -4.03
N GLY A 7 -18.70 12.34 -3.99
CA GLY A 7 -17.96 12.71 -2.79
C GLY A 7 -16.82 11.77 -2.36
N MET A 8 -16.52 10.69 -3.08
CA MET A 8 -15.32 9.89 -2.77
C MET A 8 -14.06 10.72 -3.05
N ARG A 9 -13.22 10.83 -2.03
CA ARG A 9 -11.88 11.41 -2.14
C ARG A 9 -10.85 10.34 -1.83
N PRO A 10 -10.24 9.72 -2.86
CA PRO A 10 -9.30 8.64 -2.65
C PRO A 10 -7.91 9.15 -2.29
N ALA A 11 -7.12 8.29 -1.63
CA ALA A 11 -5.67 8.38 -1.53
C ALA A 11 -5.06 7.05 -1.95
N LEU A 12 -3.93 7.08 -2.65
CA LEU A 12 -3.13 5.90 -2.95
C LEU A 12 -2.07 5.71 -1.86
N LEU A 13 -2.07 4.53 -1.23
CA LEU A 13 -1.05 4.13 -0.25
C LEU A 13 -0.18 3.05 -0.88
N VAL A 14 1.06 3.38 -1.19
CA VAL A 14 2.07 2.47 -1.75
C VAL A 14 2.94 1.96 -0.62
N ILE A 15 2.85 0.65 -0.34
CA ILE A 15 3.40 0.02 0.87
C ILE A 15 4.70 -0.71 0.56
N ASP A 16 5.75 -0.41 1.30
CA ASP A 16 7.04 -1.12 1.42
C ASP A 16 7.77 -1.43 0.10
N MET A 17 7.57 -0.61 -0.90
CA MET A 17 8.33 -0.66 -2.15
C MET A 17 9.70 0.01 -1.95
N VAL A 18 10.54 -0.61 -1.13
CA VAL A 18 11.83 -0.07 -0.67
C VAL A 18 13.02 -0.83 -1.25
N ARG A 19 14.17 -0.19 -1.37
CA ARG A 19 15.39 -0.74 -2.00
C ARG A 19 15.80 -2.10 -1.43
N ASP A 20 15.72 -2.31 -0.12
CA ASP A 20 16.05 -3.60 0.51
C ASP A 20 15.22 -4.78 -0.02
N ASN A 21 13.97 -4.54 -0.42
CA ASN A 21 13.09 -5.55 -1.00
C ASN A 21 13.39 -5.83 -2.48
N PHE A 22 14.19 -4.97 -3.12
CA PHE A 22 14.60 -5.09 -4.53
C PHE A 22 16.08 -5.46 -4.70
N ASP A 23 16.83 -5.57 -3.61
CA ASP A 23 18.23 -5.99 -3.62
C ASP A 23 18.34 -7.48 -3.98
N ALA A 24 18.81 -7.76 -5.19
CA ALA A 24 18.98 -9.12 -5.70
C ALA A 24 19.94 -9.97 -4.84
N SER A 25 20.91 -9.35 -4.16
CA SER A 25 21.87 -10.05 -3.30
C SER A 25 21.22 -10.70 -2.07
N ARG A 26 20.03 -10.23 -1.69
CA ARG A 26 19.26 -10.75 -0.55
C ARG A 26 18.48 -12.03 -0.90
N GLY A 27 18.28 -12.33 -2.18
CA GLY A 27 17.58 -13.54 -2.65
C GLY A 27 16.14 -13.66 -2.12
N LEU A 28 15.44 -12.55 -1.94
CA LEU A 28 14.08 -12.55 -1.38
C LEU A 28 13.08 -13.08 -2.43
N PRO A 29 12.24 -14.07 -2.09
CA PRO A 29 11.25 -14.62 -3.02
C PRO A 29 10.25 -13.59 -3.55
N ILE A 30 10.00 -12.52 -2.78
CA ILE A 30 9.06 -11.46 -3.16
C ILE A 30 9.62 -10.54 -4.26
N THR A 31 10.95 -10.41 -4.40
CA THR A 31 11.58 -9.44 -5.31
C THR A 31 11.10 -9.53 -6.76
N PRO A 32 11.05 -10.71 -7.41
CA PRO A 32 10.55 -10.79 -8.78
C PRO A 32 9.10 -10.34 -8.93
N LEU A 33 8.24 -10.73 -7.98
CA LEU A 33 6.81 -10.37 -7.98
C LEU A 33 6.60 -8.89 -7.66
N ALA A 34 7.41 -8.33 -6.76
CA ALA A 34 7.40 -6.88 -6.49
C ALA A 34 7.81 -6.05 -7.72
N ARG A 35 8.70 -6.55 -8.58
CA ARG A 35 9.07 -5.86 -9.83
C ARG A 35 7.91 -5.80 -10.82
N GLU A 36 7.06 -6.83 -10.87
CA GLU A 36 5.92 -6.88 -11.80
C GLU A 36 4.88 -5.80 -11.50
N ILE A 37 4.73 -5.37 -10.24
CA ILE A 37 3.74 -4.39 -9.83
C ILE A 37 4.21 -2.93 -9.93
N ILE A 38 5.46 -2.67 -10.28
CA ILE A 38 5.99 -1.30 -10.46
C ILE A 38 5.20 -0.54 -11.53
N GLY A 39 4.97 -1.16 -12.69
CA GLY A 39 4.20 -0.55 -13.78
C GLY A 39 2.78 -0.14 -13.37
N PRO A 40 1.96 -1.06 -12.83
CA PRO A 40 0.65 -0.74 -12.27
C PRO A 40 0.66 0.35 -11.19
N ILE A 41 1.60 0.33 -10.25
CA ILE A 41 1.73 1.38 -9.23
C ILE A 41 2.04 2.74 -9.86
N ASN A 42 2.97 2.81 -10.83
CA ASN A 42 3.30 4.04 -11.53
C ASN A 42 2.09 4.59 -12.31
N GLN A 43 1.31 3.71 -12.96
CA GLN A 43 0.08 4.10 -13.64
C GLN A 43 -0.94 4.72 -12.67
N LEU A 44 -1.20 4.06 -11.53
CA LEU A 44 -2.07 4.58 -10.49
C LEU A 44 -1.57 5.91 -9.94
N SER A 45 -0.29 6.01 -9.62
CA SER A 45 0.33 7.21 -9.06
C SER A 45 0.18 8.40 -10.00
N ARG A 46 0.39 8.21 -11.32
CA ARG A 46 0.16 9.25 -12.33
C ARG A 46 -1.31 9.69 -12.37
N ALA A 47 -2.24 8.74 -12.39
CA ALA A 47 -3.67 9.04 -12.42
C ALA A 47 -4.11 9.80 -11.16
N PHE A 48 -3.67 9.36 -9.97
CA PHE A 48 -4.00 10.04 -8.72
C PHE A 48 -3.46 11.48 -8.69
N ARG A 49 -2.21 11.70 -9.10
CA ARG A 49 -1.63 13.05 -9.21
C ARG A 49 -2.38 13.93 -10.19
N ALA A 50 -2.76 13.38 -11.36
CA ALA A 50 -3.51 14.14 -12.37
C ALA A 50 -4.85 14.67 -11.86
N HIS A 51 -5.47 13.98 -10.89
CA HIS A 51 -6.71 14.39 -10.22
C HIS A 51 -6.47 15.19 -8.93
N GLY A 52 -5.23 15.46 -8.55
CA GLY A 52 -4.88 16.11 -7.28
C GLY A 52 -5.16 15.25 -6.04
N TRP A 53 -5.27 13.92 -6.20
CA TRP A 53 -5.46 12.99 -5.10
C TRP A 53 -4.11 12.60 -4.46
N PRO A 54 -4.06 12.47 -3.13
CA PRO A 54 -2.81 12.16 -2.44
C PRO A 54 -2.22 10.82 -2.85
N VAL A 55 -0.90 10.79 -3.05
CA VAL A 55 -0.08 9.58 -3.14
C VAL A 55 0.84 9.53 -1.92
N VAL A 56 0.86 8.40 -1.22
CA VAL A 56 1.64 8.18 -0.01
C VAL A 56 2.53 6.96 -0.21
N PHE A 57 3.83 7.13 -0.09
CA PHE A 57 4.80 6.04 -0.03
C PHE A 57 5.08 5.72 1.44
N ALA A 58 4.40 4.69 1.97
CA ALA A 58 4.59 4.23 3.34
C ALA A 58 5.65 3.12 3.36
N THR A 59 6.77 3.38 4.03
CA THR A 59 7.95 2.50 3.99
C THR A 59 8.31 2.01 5.38
N ASP A 60 8.64 0.73 5.49
CA ASP A 60 9.22 0.21 6.74
C ASP A 60 10.47 1.02 7.14
N ALA A 61 10.52 1.41 8.42
CA ALA A 61 11.60 2.15 9.03
C ALA A 61 11.88 1.57 10.43
N PHE A 62 12.48 0.40 10.43
CA PHE A 62 12.74 -0.37 11.65
C PHE A 62 14.00 0.10 12.38
N HIS A 63 14.09 -0.21 13.67
CA HIS A 63 15.31 -0.15 14.43
C HIS A 63 15.89 -1.57 14.58
N ARG A 64 17.23 -1.66 14.64
CA ARG A 64 17.93 -2.97 14.70
C ARG A 64 17.47 -3.85 15.87
N ASP A 65 17.10 -3.24 16.99
CA ASP A 65 16.67 -3.91 18.22
C ASP A 65 15.16 -4.05 18.34
N ASP A 66 14.41 -3.83 17.24
CA ASP A 66 12.96 -3.97 17.25
C ASP A 66 12.52 -5.39 17.58
N PHE A 67 11.43 -5.50 18.35
CA PHE A 67 10.86 -6.78 18.79
C PHE A 67 10.59 -7.74 17.62
N ILE A 68 10.21 -7.25 16.45
CA ILE A 68 9.92 -8.09 15.28
C ILE A 68 11.13 -8.92 14.83
N PHE A 69 12.34 -8.51 15.14
CA PHE A 69 13.58 -9.19 14.78
C PHE A 69 14.03 -10.25 15.81
N THR A 70 13.28 -10.43 16.90
CA THR A 70 13.54 -11.52 17.85
C THR A 70 13.11 -12.89 17.34
N GLY A 71 12.31 -12.93 16.25
CA GLY A 71 11.85 -14.14 15.58
C GLY A 71 12.71 -14.54 14.38
N ARG A 72 12.05 -14.97 13.29
CA ARG A 72 12.73 -15.40 12.06
C ARG A 72 13.09 -14.26 11.11
N MET A 73 12.48 -13.09 11.30
CA MET A 73 12.72 -11.92 10.46
C MET A 73 14.10 -11.35 10.75
N ARG A 74 14.88 -11.14 9.70
CA ARG A 74 16.21 -10.51 9.83
C ARG A 74 16.09 -8.99 9.72
N PRO A 75 16.94 -8.21 10.39
CA PRO A 75 16.95 -6.76 10.25
C PRO A 75 17.08 -6.32 8.78
N HIS A 76 16.17 -5.44 8.37
CA HIS A 76 16.09 -4.84 7.04
C HIS A 76 15.34 -3.51 7.12
N SER A 77 15.37 -2.71 6.07
CA SER A 77 14.68 -1.42 5.96
C SER A 77 14.88 -0.57 7.22
N LEU A 78 16.14 -0.46 7.65
CA LEU A 78 16.46 0.26 8.88
C LEU A 78 16.28 1.75 8.70
N ALA A 79 15.68 2.40 9.68
CA ALA A 79 15.43 3.84 9.66
C ALA A 79 16.72 4.63 9.36
N GLY A 80 16.64 5.54 8.38
CA GLY A 80 17.76 6.36 7.94
C GLY A 80 18.79 5.63 7.07
N SER A 81 18.58 4.34 6.74
CA SER A 81 19.44 3.64 5.77
C SER A 81 18.93 3.78 4.36
N PRO A 82 19.81 3.70 3.34
CA PRO A 82 19.39 3.68 1.94
C PRO A 82 18.41 2.54 1.61
N GLY A 83 18.49 1.41 2.34
CA GLY A 83 17.63 0.26 2.15
C GLY A 83 16.15 0.52 2.48
N ALA A 84 15.86 1.51 3.33
CA ALA A 84 14.50 1.93 3.71
C ALA A 84 13.91 2.99 2.76
N GLU A 85 14.69 3.48 1.78
CA GLU A 85 14.20 4.44 0.78
C GLU A 85 13.35 3.75 -0.29
N VAL A 86 12.41 4.50 -0.85
CA VAL A 86 11.59 4.03 -1.99
C VAL A 86 12.49 3.62 -3.15
N VAL A 87 12.18 2.49 -3.78
CA VAL A 87 12.93 2.00 -4.95
C VAL A 87 12.90 3.00 -6.11
N ASP A 88 14.01 3.15 -6.81
CA ASP A 88 14.19 4.20 -7.83
C ASP A 88 13.29 4.01 -9.06
N ASP A 89 12.82 2.78 -9.32
CA ASP A 89 11.93 2.45 -10.45
C ASP A 89 10.49 3.01 -10.25
N LEU A 90 10.15 3.46 -9.03
CA LEU A 90 8.86 4.12 -8.76
C LEU A 90 8.94 5.62 -9.00
N GLU A 91 7.99 6.10 -9.79
CA GLU A 91 7.83 7.52 -10.07
C GLU A 91 7.27 8.25 -8.86
N ARG A 92 8.03 9.19 -8.31
CA ARG A 92 7.59 10.08 -7.23
C ARG A 92 7.41 11.50 -7.75
N GLY A 93 6.33 12.14 -7.29
CA GLY A 93 6.10 13.57 -7.49
C GLY A 93 6.50 14.39 -6.27
N ASP A 94 6.72 15.69 -6.45
CA ASP A 94 7.15 16.60 -5.38
C ASP A 94 6.12 16.73 -4.25
N GLU A 95 4.83 16.55 -4.57
CA GLU A 95 3.72 16.61 -3.61
C GLU A 95 3.40 15.27 -2.92
N ASP A 96 4.07 14.17 -3.33
CA ASP A 96 3.86 12.86 -2.73
C ASP A 96 4.37 12.83 -1.30
N LEU A 97 3.63 12.13 -0.45
CA LEU A 97 4.03 11.98 0.95
C LEU A 97 4.94 10.76 1.10
N TRP A 98 6.10 10.97 1.71
CA TRP A 98 6.89 9.88 2.24
C TRP A 98 6.57 9.68 3.72
N LEU A 99 6.19 8.45 4.10
CA LEU A 99 5.75 8.09 5.44
C LEU A 99 6.55 6.89 5.96
N PRO A 100 7.67 7.10 6.66
CA PRO A 100 8.33 6.04 7.39
C PRO A 100 7.41 5.47 8.49
N LYS A 101 7.22 4.14 8.49
CA LYS A 101 6.36 3.45 9.46
C LYS A 101 7.13 2.42 10.28
N PRO A 102 6.88 2.34 11.61
CA PRO A 102 7.66 1.46 12.47
C PRO A 102 7.16 0.02 12.49
N ARG A 103 5.99 -0.29 11.92
CA ARG A 103 5.36 -1.62 11.89
C ARG A 103 4.55 -1.79 10.61
N PHE A 104 3.88 -2.92 10.46
CA PHE A 104 3.19 -3.36 9.24
C PHE A 104 2.16 -2.36 8.71
N SER A 105 1.29 -1.84 9.57
CA SER A 105 0.30 -0.86 9.17
C SER A 105 0.92 0.54 8.98
N ALA A 106 0.51 1.21 7.90
CA ALA A 106 0.86 2.61 7.66
C ALA A 106 0.22 3.56 8.68
N PHE A 107 -0.82 3.13 9.40
CA PHE A 107 -1.46 3.92 10.44
C PHE A 107 -0.82 3.77 11.82
N PHE A 108 -0.09 2.66 12.04
CA PHE A 108 0.43 2.35 13.37
C PHE A 108 1.54 3.32 13.79
N ARG A 109 1.30 4.11 14.83
CA ARG A 109 2.22 5.12 15.39
C ARG A 109 2.76 6.11 14.35
N THR A 110 1.93 6.45 13.36
CA THR A 110 2.17 7.53 12.40
C THR A 110 1.07 8.58 12.53
N ASP A 111 1.15 9.64 11.76
CA ASP A 111 0.11 10.66 11.68
C ASP A 111 -0.72 10.58 10.38
N LEU A 112 -0.75 9.38 9.75
CA LEU A 112 -1.40 9.19 8.45
C LEU A 112 -2.88 9.54 8.48
N ASP A 113 -3.62 9.07 9.48
CA ASP A 113 -5.06 9.34 9.63
C ASP A 113 -5.35 10.85 9.64
N ARG A 114 -4.60 11.62 10.42
CA ARG A 114 -4.72 13.07 10.49
C ARG A 114 -4.40 13.74 9.15
N ARG A 115 -3.33 13.29 8.45
CA ARG A 115 -2.95 13.83 7.14
C ARG A 115 -4.02 13.56 6.08
N LEU A 116 -4.59 12.35 6.06
CA LEU A 116 -5.65 11.97 5.13
C LEU A 116 -6.94 12.74 5.42
N ARG A 117 -7.37 12.82 6.69
CA ARG A 117 -8.55 13.61 7.09
C ARG A 117 -8.40 15.09 6.75
N GLY A 118 -7.22 15.66 6.97
CA GLY A 118 -6.93 17.05 6.61
C GLY A 118 -7.06 17.37 5.12
N ARG A 119 -7.00 16.32 4.27
CA ARG A 119 -7.24 16.40 2.82
C ARG A 119 -8.64 15.96 2.41
N GLY A 120 -9.51 15.64 3.37
CA GLY A 120 -10.88 15.17 3.14
C GLY A 120 -10.94 13.78 2.51
N VAL A 121 -9.89 12.96 2.64
CA VAL A 121 -9.86 11.59 2.11
C VAL A 121 -10.95 10.75 2.79
N THR A 122 -11.63 9.92 2.01
CA THR A 122 -12.67 8.98 2.47
C THR A 122 -12.38 7.54 2.06
N LEU A 123 -11.44 7.32 1.14
CA LEU A 123 -11.09 6.01 0.62
C LEU A 123 -9.57 5.87 0.50
N CYS A 124 -9.02 4.75 0.99
CA CYS A 124 -7.63 4.36 0.84
C CYS A 124 -7.52 3.24 -0.22
N ALA A 125 -6.90 3.51 -1.35
CA ALA A 125 -6.45 2.49 -2.30
C ALA A 125 -5.07 2.01 -1.83
N VAL A 126 -4.94 0.72 -1.48
CA VAL A 126 -3.72 0.18 -0.89
C VAL A 126 -3.06 -0.77 -1.88
N ALA A 127 -1.80 -0.50 -2.20
CA ALA A 127 -0.97 -1.22 -3.16
C ALA A 127 0.42 -1.51 -2.57
N GLY A 128 1.24 -2.36 -3.20
CA GLY A 128 2.61 -2.65 -2.77
C GLY A 128 2.78 -4.04 -2.17
N ILE A 129 3.65 -4.17 -1.17
CA ILE A 129 4.02 -5.46 -0.57
C ILE A 129 3.99 -5.45 0.97
N ALA A 130 3.83 -6.61 1.64
CA ALA A 130 3.30 -7.83 1.05
C ALA A 130 1.79 -7.86 1.22
N THR A 131 1.06 -8.38 0.21
CA THR A 131 -0.41 -8.43 0.20
C THR A 131 -0.99 -8.97 1.50
N ASN A 132 -0.45 -10.07 2.02
CA ASN A 132 -0.91 -10.77 3.22
C ASN A 132 -0.39 -10.19 4.54
N PHE A 133 0.44 -9.15 4.51
CA PHE A 133 0.99 -8.47 5.69
C PHE A 133 0.70 -6.96 5.65
N CYS A 134 1.69 -6.15 5.27
CA CYS A 134 1.62 -4.69 5.40
C CYS A 134 0.47 -4.08 4.59
N VAL A 135 0.21 -4.59 3.37
CA VAL A 135 -0.91 -4.12 2.53
C VAL A 135 -2.25 -4.42 3.21
N LEU A 136 -2.48 -5.69 3.58
CA LEU A 136 -3.72 -6.11 4.25
C LEU A 136 -3.91 -5.41 5.60
N THR A 137 -2.85 -5.36 6.43
CA THR A 137 -2.92 -4.71 7.75
C THR A 137 -3.26 -3.23 7.61
N THR A 138 -2.65 -2.54 6.63
CA THR A 138 -2.96 -1.13 6.36
C THR A 138 -4.43 -0.96 5.90
N ALA A 139 -4.94 -1.84 5.05
CA ALA A 139 -6.33 -1.77 4.58
C ALA A 139 -7.34 -2.02 5.72
N LEU A 140 -7.05 -2.97 6.60
CA LEU A 140 -7.89 -3.24 7.78
C LEU A 140 -7.84 -2.08 8.79
N ASP A 141 -6.67 -1.51 9.02
CA ASP A 141 -6.56 -0.33 9.88
C ASP A 141 -7.24 0.90 9.26
N ALA A 142 -7.21 1.07 7.92
CA ALA A 142 -8.00 2.11 7.27
C ALA A 142 -9.49 2.02 7.65
N ILE A 143 -10.07 0.80 7.67
CA ILE A 143 -11.45 0.57 8.14
C ILE A 143 -11.59 0.94 9.63
N CYS A 144 -10.62 0.56 10.48
CA CYS A 144 -10.63 0.92 11.91
C CYS A 144 -10.58 2.44 12.15
N PHE A 145 -10.05 3.18 11.18
CA PHE A 145 -10.03 4.65 11.17
C PHE A 145 -11.16 5.27 10.33
N ASP A 146 -12.24 4.54 10.04
CA ASP A 146 -13.42 5.00 9.30
C ASP A 146 -13.13 5.48 7.85
N PHE A 147 -12.07 4.98 7.21
CA PHE A 147 -11.89 5.11 5.77
C PHE A 147 -12.41 3.86 5.06
N GLN A 148 -13.01 4.02 3.90
CA GLN A 148 -13.17 2.87 3.00
C GLN A 148 -11.79 2.42 2.52
N ALA A 149 -11.65 1.14 2.16
CA ALA A 149 -10.40 0.61 1.66
C ALA A 149 -10.59 -0.23 0.39
N VAL A 150 -9.62 -0.16 -0.52
CA VAL A 150 -9.52 -1.02 -1.68
C VAL A 150 -8.13 -1.68 -1.67
N LEU A 151 -8.08 -3.01 -1.64
CA LEU A 151 -6.88 -3.76 -1.98
C LEU A 151 -6.74 -3.78 -3.50
N VAL A 152 -5.68 -3.17 -4.03
CA VAL A 152 -5.47 -3.13 -5.49
C VAL A 152 -4.71 -4.39 -5.89
N GLU A 153 -5.43 -5.36 -6.46
CA GLU A 153 -4.92 -6.72 -6.67
C GLU A 153 -3.72 -6.78 -7.62
N ASP A 154 -3.78 -6.12 -8.77
CA ASP A 154 -2.72 -6.12 -9.79
C ASP A 154 -1.58 -5.14 -9.50
N ALA A 155 -1.71 -4.32 -8.45
CA ALA A 155 -0.69 -3.43 -7.92
C ALA A 155 -0.15 -3.90 -6.55
N SER A 156 -0.45 -5.14 -6.14
CA SER A 156 0.03 -5.74 -4.90
C SER A 156 0.68 -7.09 -5.17
N ALA A 157 1.65 -7.49 -4.33
CA ALA A 157 2.31 -8.79 -4.43
C ALA A 157 2.61 -9.38 -3.05
N ALA A 158 2.72 -10.72 -3.00
CA ALA A 158 3.19 -11.47 -1.83
C ALA A 158 4.42 -12.31 -2.19
N VAL A 159 4.93 -13.10 -1.26
CA VAL A 159 6.11 -13.96 -1.47
C VAL A 159 5.89 -15.07 -2.51
N SER A 160 4.63 -15.35 -2.85
CA SER A 160 4.23 -16.20 -3.98
C SER A 160 2.87 -15.75 -4.52
N ARG A 161 2.58 -16.09 -5.79
CA ARG A 161 1.26 -15.82 -6.40
C ARG A 161 0.14 -16.52 -5.65
N GLU A 162 0.37 -17.76 -5.20
CA GLU A 162 -0.61 -18.52 -4.42
C GLU A 162 -1.01 -17.81 -3.13
N ILE A 163 -0.04 -17.32 -2.33
CA ILE A 163 -0.32 -16.58 -1.10
C ILE A 163 -1.07 -15.29 -1.41
N HIS A 164 -0.68 -14.58 -2.48
CA HIS A 164 -1.38 -13.38 -2.93
C HIS A 164 -2.85 -13.67 -3.25
N GLU A 165 -3.12 -14.64 -4.12
CA GLU A 165 -4.46 -15.02 -4.56
C GLU A 165 -5.33 -15.52 -3.39
N GLN A 166 -4.79 -16.40 -2.54
CA GLN A 166 -5.50 -16.90 -1.36
C GLN A 166 -5.87 -15.76 -0.39
N THR A 167 -4.97 -14.79 -0.22
CA THR A 167 -5.25 -13.61 0.61
C THR A 167 -6.43 -12.82 0.05
N LEU A 168 -6.42 -12.51 -1.23
CA LEU A 168 -7.46 -11.69 -1.86
C LEU A 168 -8.82 -12.38 -1.89
N VAL A 169 -8.86 -13.70 -2.14
CA VAL A 169 -10.10 -14.50 -2.15
C VAL A 169 -10.90 -14.36 -0.86
N LEU A 170 -10.22 -14.29 0.29
CA LEU A 170 -10.87 -14.10 1.59
C LEU A 170 -11.62 -12.76 1.70
N TYR A 171 -11.19 -11.75 0.95
CA TYR A 171 -11.73 -10.39 1.05
C TYR A 171 -12.67 -10.00 -0.10
N HIS A 172 -12.71 -10.73 -1.21
CA HIS A 172 -13.67 -10.50 -2.30
C HIS A 172 -15.14 -10.54 -1.84
N ARG A 173 -15.44 -11.37 -0.84
CA ARG A 173 -16.80 -11.57 -0.29
C ARG A 173 -16.82 -11.49 1.23
N SER A 174 -15.99 -10.64 1.81
CA SER A 174 -15.95 -10.48 3.26
C SER A 174 -17.20 -9.76 3.78
N ALA A 175 -17.47 -9.92 5.09
CA ALA A 175 -18.53 -9.16 5.76
C ALA A 175 -18.29 -7.64 5.77
N LEU A 176 -17.08 -7.19 5.42
CA LEU A 176 -16.72 -5.78 5.33
C LEU A 176 -17.14 -5.12 4.01
N PHE A 177 -17.64 -5.89 3.03
CA PHE A 177 -18.16 -5.29 1.79
C PHE A 177 -19.39 -4.41 2.08
N PRO A 178 -19.50 -3.20 1.50
CA PRO A 178 -18.62 -2.56 0.50
C PRO A 178 -17.52 -1.66 1.08
N LEU A 179 -17.26 -1.67 2.36
CA LEU A 179 -16.24 -0.82 3.00
C LEU A 179 -14.82 -1.25 2.63
N LEU A 180 -14.58 -2.57 2.59
CA LEU A 180 -13.35 -3.17 2.07
C LEU A 180 -13.65 -3.94 0.79
N ARG A 181 -12.93 -3.63 -0.28
CA ARG A 181 -13.10 -4.23 -1.60
C ARG A 181 -11.76 -4.66 -2.17
N VAL A 182 -11.80 -5.58 -3.13
CA VAL A 182 -10.66 -5.98 -3.95
C VAL A 182 -10.98 -5.59 -5.37
N LEU A 183 -10.14 -4.76 -6.01
CA LEU A 183 -10.30 -4.29 -7.37
C LEU A 183 -8.93 -4.28 -8.07
N ASN A 184 -8.90 -4.47 -9.38
CA ASN A 184 -7.72 -4.13 -10.15
C ASN A 184 -7.62 -2.61 -10.38
N ALA A 185 -6.46 -2.14 -10.82
CA ALA A 185 -6.20 -0.73 -11.04
C ALA A 185 -7.18 -0.08 -12.03
N GLN A 186 -7.51 -0.79 -13.12
CA GLN A 186 -8.43 -0.28 -14.14
C GLN A 186 -9.84 -0.11 -13.58
N ALA A 187 -10.36 -1.10 -12.86
CA ALA A 187 -11.69 -1.04 -12.25
C ALA A 187 -11.77 0.05 -11.19
N LEU A 188 -10.72 0.22 -10.39
CA LEU A 188 -10.64 1.29 -9.41
C LEU A 188 -10.71 2.67 -10.09
N LEU A 189 -9.88 2.92 -11.10
CA LEU A 189 -9.87 4.21 -11.82
C LEU A 189 -11.23 4.48 -12.50
N ALA A 190 -11.80 3.49 -13.15
CA ALA A 190 -13.12 3.64 -13.79
C ALA A 190 -14.22 4.02 -12.78
N GLU A 191 -14.16 3.48 -11.53
CA GLU A 191 -15.11 3.83 -10.48
C GLU A 191 -14.88 5.25 -9.93
N LEU A 192 -13.63 5.71 -9.86
CA LEU A 192 -13.27 7.02 -9.32
C LEU A 192 -13.55 8.17 -10.31
N GLU A 193 -13.49 7.89 -11.62
CA GLU A 193 -13.66 8.87 -12.70
C GLU A 193 -15.11 8.98 -13.20
N GLY A 194 -15.97 8.03 -12.87
CA GLY A 194 -17.39 7.95 -13.30
C GLY A 194 -18.36 8.59 -12.34
#